data_a4dacf664e11b09fff9fb013cf955984
#
_entry.id   a4dacf664e11b09fff9fb013cf955984
#
_cell.length_a   1.000
_cell.length_b   1.000
_cell.length_c   1.000
_cell.angle_alpha   90.00
_cell.angle_beta   90.00
_cell.angle_gamma   90.00
#
_symmetry.space_group_name_H-M   'P 1'
#
loop_
_entity.id
_entity.type
_entity.pdbx_description
1 polymer ?
#
loop_
_entity_poly.entity_id
_entity_poly.type
_entity_poly.pdbx_seq_one_letter_code
_entity_poly.pdbx_strand_id
1 'polypeptide(L)' 'MSQQWVRLTTVYSGLAVDTVRATLELEGIPVLVRGYQVGMFGSGFQGPISEGAEILVPESALETARELVLEPDDEDD' A
#
# COMPACT_ATOMS: atom_id res chain seq x y z
N MET A 1 -19.04 14.63 1.68
CA MET A 1 -18.08 14.30 2.61
C MET A 1 -16.88 13.80 2.00
N SER A 2 -15.75 14.28 2.42
CA SER A 2 -14.52 13.79 1.81
C SER A 2 -13.98 12.67 2.66
N GLN A 3 -13.26 11.77 2.02
CA GLN A 3 -12.60 10.73 2.72
C GLN A 3 -11.27 11.22 3.20
N GLN A 4 -10.89 10.79 4.37
CA GLN A 4 -9.55 11.02 4.87
C GLN A 4 -8.70 9.86 4.42
N TRP A 5 -7.57 10.17 3.81
CA TRP A 5 -6.60 9.17 3.42
C TRP A 5 -5.55 9.08 4.50
N VAL A 6 -5.32 7.88 5.01
CA VAL A 6 -4.34 7.69 6.07
C VAL A 6 -3.33 6.67 5.63
N ARG A 7 -2.12 6.78 6.15
CA ARG A 7 -1.05 5.87 5.76
C ARG A 7 -1.26 4.51 6.43
N LEU A 8 -1.26 3.48 5.59
CA LEU A 8 -1.33 2.12 6.10
C LEU A 8 0.06 1.59 6.37
N THR A 9 0.96 1.75 5.43
CA THR A 9 2.31 1.24 5.57
C THR A 9 3.20 1.90 4.53
N THR A 10 4.49 1.68 4.66
CA THR A 10 5.46 2.12 3.68
C THR A 10 6.18 0.89 3.18
N VAL A 11 6.34 0.78 1.87
CA VAL A 11 7.02 -0.35 1.27
C VAL A 11 8.17 0.16 0.42
N TYR A 12 9.12 -0.71 0.12
CA TYR A 12 10.36 -0.29 -0.47
C TYR A 12 10.71 -0.99 -1.77
N SER A 13 9.71 -1.51 -2.45
CA SER A 13 9.91 -2.04 -3.79
C SER A 13 8.62 -1.93 -4.57
N GLY A 14 8.75 -1.84 -5.89
CA GLY A 14 7.57 -1.80 -6.74
C GLY A 14 6.76 -3.07 -6.64
N LEU A 15 7.44 -4.20 -6.45
CA LEU A 15 6.72 -5.45 -6.27
C LEU A 15 5.85 -5.40 -5.03
N ALA A 16 6.37 -4.85 -3.95
CA ALA A 16 5.60 -4.73 -2.72
C ALA A 16 4.40 -3.80 -2.93
N VAL A 17 4.60 -2.70 -3.67
CA VAL A 17 3.49 -1.80 -3.97
C VAL A 17 2.38 -2.56 -4.70
N ASP A 18 2.76 -3.31 -5.72
CA ASP A 18 1.76 -4.03 -6.51
C ASP A 18 1.05 -5.09 -5.68
N THR A 19 1.78 -5.78 -4.85
CA THR A 19 1.21 -6.84 -4.02
C THR A 19 0.20 -6.28 -3.03
N VAL A 20 0.57 -5.20 -2.35
CA VAL A 20 -0.32 -4.59 -1.37
C VAL A 20 -1.55 -4.03 -2.06
N ARG A 21 -1.34 -3.33 -3.18
CA ARG A 21 -2.46 -2.76 -3.89
C ARG A 21 -3.44 -3.84 -4.35
N ALA A 22 -2.91 -4.92 -4.93
CA ALA A 22 -3.79 -5.97 -5.43
C ALA A 22 -4.59 -6.60 -4.31
N THR A 23 -3.94 -6.83 -3.18
CA THR A 23 -4.61 -7.42 -2.04
C THR A 23 -5.78 -6.56 -1.57
N LEU A 24 -5.54 -5.26 -1.48
CA LEU A 24 -6.58 -4.35 -0.99
C LEU A 24 -7.68 -4.16 -2.00
N GLU A 25 -7.32 -4.06 -3.27
CA GLU A 25 -8.34 -3.84 -4.29
C GLU A 25 -9.26 -5.04 -4.46
N LEU A 26 -8.75 -6.23 -4.22
CA LEU A 26 -9.60 -7.41 -4.25
C LEU A 26 -10.69 -7.35 -3.20
N GLU A 27 -10.45 -6.62 -2.13
CA GLU A 27 -11.44 -6.46 -1.07
C GLU A 27 -12.25 -5.19 -1.23
N GLY A 28 -12.08 -4.51 -2.34
CA GLY A 28 -12.86 -3.29 -2.59
C GLY A 28 -12.33 -2.06 -1.87
N ILE A 29 -11.12 -2.10 -1.37
CA ILE A 29 -10.54 -0.98 -0.65
C ILE A 29 -9.71 -0.14 -1.63
N PRO A 30 -10.06 1.12 -1.83
CA PRO A 30 -9.25 1.95 -2.72
C PRO A 30 -7.90 2.26 -2.11
N VAL A 31 -6.90 2.40 -2.96
CA VAL A 31 -5.52 2.59 -2.52
C VAL A 31 -4.93 3.80 -3.22
N LEU A 32 -4.21 4.59 -2.46
CA LEU A 32 -3.47 5.71 -3.00
C LEU A 32 -2.00 5.49 -2.67
N VAL A 33 -1.13 5.66 -3.64
CA VAL A 33 0.30 5.49 -3.44
C VAL A 33 0.97 6.83 -3.54
N ARG A 34 1.80 7.16 -2.57
CA ARG A 34 2.47 8.44 -2.52
C ARG A 34 3.96 8.24 -2.34
N GLY A 35 4.74 9.12 -2.94
CA GLY A 35 6.18 9.02 -2.82
C GLY A 35 6.83 8.10 -3.83
N TYR A 36 6.04 7.56 -4.73
CA TYR A 36 6.52 6.60 -5.70
C TYR A 36 6.44 7.28 -7.07
N GLN A 37 7.55 7.38 -7.74
CA GLN A 37 7.59 8.11 -9.01
C GLN A 37 7.25 7.20 -10.17
N VAL A 38 6.00 6.92 -10.27
CA VAL A 38 5.52 5.97 -11.26
C VAL A 38 5.86 6.40 -12.67
N GLY A 39 5.73 7.69 -12.95
CA GLY A 39 5.96 8.17 -14.30
C GLY A 39 7.38 7.96 -14.78
N MET A 40 8.33 7.89 -13.88
CA MET A 40 9.70 7.74 -14.25
C MET A 40 10.03 6.32 -14.69
N PHE A 41 9.42 5.36 -14.08
CA PHE A 41 9.71 3.96 -14.36
C PHE A 41 8.59 3.26 -15.09
N GLY A 42 7.44 3.87 -15.17
CA GLY A 42 6.29 3.24 -15.79
C GLY A 42 5.62 2.25 -14.88
N SER A 43 4.48 1.78 -15.32
CA SER A 43 3.77 0.79 -14.54
C SER A 43 4.54 -0.51 -14.60
N GLY A 44 4.47 -1.28 -13.58
CA GLY A 44 5.14 -2.56 -13.55
C GLY A 44 6.56 -2.52 -13.04
N PHE A 45 7.06 -1.33 -12.68
CA PHE A 45 8.38 -1.28 -12.09
C PHE A 45 8.35 -2.01 -10.75
N GLN A 46 9.22 -2.98 -10.58
CA GLN A 46 9.20 -3.81 -9.40
C GLN A 46 10.50 -3.75 -8.61
N GLY A 47 11.41 -2.89 -9.01
CA GLY A 47 12.69 -2.78 -8.33
C GLY A 47 12.59 -2.03 -7.03
N PRO A 48 13.75 -1.80 -6.39
CA PRO A 48 13.78 -1.13 -5.11
C PRO A 48 13.39 0.34 -5.21
N ILE A 49 12.81 0.85 -4.15
CA ILE A 49 12.43 2.25 -4.02
C ILE A 49 13.13 2.75 -2.76
N SER A 50 14.20 3.50 -2.95
CA SER A 50 15.07 3.83 -1.84
C SER A 50 14.40 4.67 -0.76
N GLU A 51 13.48 5.53 -1.15
CA GLU A 51 12.80 6.37 -0.18
C GLU A 51 11.47 5.79 0.27
N GLY A 52 11.07 4.69 -0.33
CA GLY A 52 9.84 4.06 0.04
C GLY A 52 8.64 4.66 -0.65
N ALA A 53 7.58 3.90 -0.69
CA ALA A 53 6.30 4.35 -1.20
C ALA A 53 5.28 4.19 -0.09
N GLU A 54 4.52 5.24 0.16
CA GLU A 54 3.49 5.19 1.19
C GLU A 54 2.21 4.68 0.60
N ILE A 55 1.61 3.71 1.26
CA ILE A 55 0.33 3.16 0.84
C ILE A 55 -0.73 3.77 1.75
N LEU A 56 -1.69 4.45 1.14
CA LEU A 56 -2.75 5.10 1.90
C LEU A 56 -4.09 4.48 1.56
N VAL A 57 -4.95 4.43 2.54
CA VAL A 57 -6.31 3.91 2.39
C VAL A 57 -7.25 4.88 3.08
N PRO A 58 -8.56 4.80 2.79
CA PRO A 58 -9.51 5.61 3.53
C PRO A 58 -9.47 5.24 5.01
N GLU A 59 -9.64 6.23 5.84
CA GLU A 59 -9.59 6.00 7.27
C GLU A 59 -10.58 4.94 7.71
N SER A 60 -11.74 4.92 7.10
CA SER A 60 -12.77 3.96 7.47
C SER A 60 -12.37 2.52 7.14
N ALA A 61 -11.38 2.33 6.29
CA ALA A 61 -10.95 1.00 5.91
C ALA A 61 -9.62 0.60 6.56
N LEU A 62 -9.08 1.45 7.41
CA LEU A 62 -7.73 1.24 7.91
C LEU A 62 -7.57 -0.07 8.66
N GLU A 63 -8.50 -0.39 9.54
CA GLU A 63 -8.39 -1.60 10.32
C GLU A 63 -8.46 -2.85 9.47
N THR A 64 -9.41 -2.87 8.54
CA THR A 64 -9.53 -4.01 7.65
C THR A 64 -8.28 -4.14 6.79
N ALA A 65 -7.77 -3.01 6.30
CA ALA A 65 -6.57 -3.04 5.47
C ALA A 65 -5.39 -3.57 6.26
N ARG A 66 -5.27 -3.18 7.52
CA ARG A 66 -4.20 -3.70 8.34
C ARG A 66 -4.24 -5.20 8.47
N GLU A 67 -5.43 -5.74 8.66
CA GLU A 67 -5.57 -7.17 8.81
C GLU A 67 -5.18 -7.91 7.54
N LEU A 68 -5.46 -7.30 6.40
CA LEU A 68 -5.17 -7.95 5.13
C LEU A 68 -3.69 -7.90 4.78
N VAL A 69 -3.00 -6.90 5.21
CA VAL A 69 -1.64 -6.64 4.74
C VAL A 69 -0.60 -6.85 5.82
N LEU A 70 -0.87 -6.40 7.03
CA LEU A 70 0.15 -6.41 8.06
C LEU A 70 0.05 -7.55 9.02
N GLU A 71 -0.86 -8.48 8.75
CA GLU A 71 -1.00 -9.53 9.63
C GLU A 71 0.19 -10.23 9.86
N PRO A 72 0.49 -10.43 10.47
CA PRO A 72 1.53 -10.64 10.69
C PRO A 72 2.33 -11.52 11.02
N ASP A 73 2.45 -11.44 10.67
CA ASP A 73 3.31 -12.13 10.61
C ASP A 73 4.02 -12.20 11.68
N ASP A 74 3.56 -11.76 12.26
CA ASP A 74 3.97 -11.68 12.90
C ASP A 74 4.09 -12.20 13.81
N GLU A 75 3.86 -12.34 14.16
CA GLU A 75 3.93 -12.69 14.81
C GLU A 75 4.39 -13.44 15.34
N ASP A 76 4.63 -13.53 15.60
CA ASP A 76 4.98 -14.14 15.96
C ASP A 76 5.36 -14.49 16.63
N ASP A 77 5.34 -14.44 17.02
CA ASP A 77 5.79 -14.55 17.58
C ASP A 77 6.11 -14.84 17.94
#